data_dc75c57a5195521c64a9ff75912e21d1
#
_entry.id   dc75c57a5195521c64a9ff75912e21d1
#
_cell.length_a   1.000
_cell.length_b   1.000
_cell.length_c   1.000
_cell.angle_alpha   90.00
_cell.angle_beta   90.00
_cell.angle_gamma   90.00
#
_symmetry.space_group_name_H-M   'P 1'
#
loop_
_entity.id
_entity.type
_entity.pdbx_description
1 polymer ?
#
loop_
_entity_poly.entity_id
_entity_poly.type
_entity_poly.pdbx_seq_one_letter_code
_entity_poly.pdbx_strand_id
1 'polypeptide(L)'
;MILFLLSSFFIFSCSTNTPLSTPQVVSVYSTSAAEPWLTDLYTCAESFAVLTRVDDPNSADIVLQIGEPEFLSGFAYQIDEEEILIVAHHQFPIQNLTLDEARALFMGLDDPSAQVWVYASDADVQKVFDQFVMEGRSVSSSAFVAVNPQQMSEVLNTEANAVGILPRHSMAGDVREVFSVAIVPVLALTKSEPQGMVNQLIGCLQK
;
A
#
# COMPACT_ATOMS: atom_id res chain seq x y z
N MET A 1 28.78 84.08 -1.69
CA MET A 1 29.22 82.99 -0.80
C MET A 1 28.06 81.96 -0.78
N ILE A 2 28.13 80.93 -1.69
CA ILE A 2 27.08 79.97 -1.91
C ILE A 2 27.53 78.64 -1.27
N LEU A 3 26.77 78.17 -0.27
CA LEU A 3 27.04 76.97 0.50
C LEU A 3 26.33 75.82 -0.20
N PHE A 4 27.11 74.83 -0.77
CA PHE A 4 26.57 73.58 -1.30
C PHE A 4 26.48 72.53 -0.18
N LEU A 5 25.24 72.20 0.16
CA LEU A 5 24.94 71.05 1.05
C LEU A 5 24.89 69.71 0.21
N LEU A 6 25.92 68.92 0.37
CA LEU A 6 25.92 67.50 -0.18
C LEU A 6 25.09 66.66 0.75
N SER A 7 23.92 66.21 0.28
CA SER A 7 23.07 65.19 0.92
C SER A 7 23.53 63.80 0.47
N SER A 8 24.18 63.06 1.37
CA SER A 8 24.58 61.66 1.13
C SER A 8 23.38 60.72 1.36
N PHE A 9 22.83 60.16 0.26
CA PHE A 9 21.83 59.08 0.33
C PHE A 9 22.54 57.75 0.60
N PHE A 10 22.39 57.21 1.80
CA PHE A 10 22.74 55.81 2.13
C PHE A 10 21.65 54.90 1.62
N ILE A 11 21.91 54.14 0.53
CA ILE A 11 21.04 53.08 0.06
C ILE A 11 21.37 51.81 0.90
N PHE A 12 20.51 51.48 1.87
CA PHE A 12 20.54 50.19 2.55
C PHE A 12 20.00 49.11 1.61
N SER A 13 20.89 48.37 0.98
CA SER A 13 20.54 47.14 0.25
C SER A 13 20.27 46.03 1.27
N CYS A 14 19.00 45.79 1.57
CA CYS A 14 18.59 44.57 2.28
C CYS A 14 18.77 43.37 1.35
N SER A 15 19.89 42.66 1.50
CA SER A 15 20.07 41.32 0.91
C SER A 15 19.21 40.33 1.68
N THR A 16 18.03 39.98 1.17
CA THR A 16 17.24 38.88 1.68
C THR A 16 17.91 37.57 1.25
N ASN A 17 18.80 37.08 2.09
CA ASN A 17 19.24 35.70 1.99
C ASN A 17 18.04 34.79 2.32
N THR A 18 17.29 34.37 1.33
CA THR A 18 16.36 33.25 1.46
C THR A 18 17.23 32.02 1.72
N PRO A 19 17.15 31.37 2.88
CA PRO A 19 17.87 30.12 3.09
C PRO A 19 17.38 29.12 2.02
N LEU A 20 18.29 28.62 1.18
CA LEU A 20 18.01 27.45 0.37
C LEU A 20 17.68 26.32 1.37
N SER A 21 16.41 26.00 1.52
CA SER A 21 16.01 24.84 2.30
C SER A 21 16.53 23.61 1.55
N THR A 22 17.51 22.93 2.14
CA THR A 22 17.96 21.63 1.65
C THR A 22 16.74 20.72 1.64
N PRO A 23 16.41 20.05 0.52
CA PRO A 23 15.26 19.15 0.48
C PRO A 23 15.46 18.06 1.56
N GLN A 24 14.46 17.89 2.41
CA GLN A 24 14.50 16.87 3.44
C GLN A 24 14.29 15.51 2.77
N VAL A 25 15.16 14.55 3.10
CA VAL A 25 15.02 13.16 2.65
C VAL A 25 14.08 12.45 3.62
N VAL A 26 13.07 11.76 3.08
CA VAL A 26 12.11 10.94 3.83
C VAL A 26 12.24 9.50 3.35
N SER A 27 12.50 8.57 4.27
CA SER A 27 12.58 7.14 3.98
C SER A 27 11.20 6.50 3.98
N VAL A 28 10.90 5.69 2.95
CA VAL A 28 9.60 5.08 2.76
C VAL A 28 9.73 3.59 2.49
N TYR A 29 8.95 2.79 3.19
CA TYR A 29 8.69 1.39 2.89
C TYR A 29 7.26 1.23 2.39
N SER A 30 7.05 0.33 1.44
CA SER A 30 5.71 -0.07 0.98
C SER A 30 5.67 -1.59 0.87
N THR A 31 4.56 -2.19 1.34
CA THR A 31 4.27 -3.57 0.99
C THR A 31 4.01 -3.69 -0.52
N SER A 32 4.12 -4.88 -1.09
CA SER A 32 3.91 -5.06 -2.53
C SER A 32 2.46 -4.73 -2.96
N ALA A 33 1.51 -4.90 -2.07
CA ALA A 33 0.12 -4.59 -2.34
C ALA A 33 -0.20 -3.09 -2.22
N ALA A 34 0.61 -2.32 -1.47
CA ALA A 34 0.43 -0.88 -1.30
C ALA A 34 1.25 -0.02 -2.29
N GLU A 35 1.88 -0.61 -3.30
CA GLU A 35 2.66 0.09 -4.35
C GLU A 35 1.90 1.22 -5.08
N PRO A 36 0.58 1.14 -5.36
CA PRO A 36 -0.13 2.27 -5.96
C PRO A 36 -0.02 3.55 -5.14
N TRP A 37 -0.20 3.47 -3.82
CA TRP A 37 -0.10 4.62 -2.91
C TRP A 37 1.33 5.12 -2.71
N LEU A 38 2.34 4.27 -2.93
CA LEU A 38 3.73 4.73 -3.02
C LEU A 38 3.93 5.64 -4.23
N THR A 39 3.29 5.34 -5.37
CA THR A 39 3.32 6.19 -6.56
C THR A 39 2.66 7.55 -6.29
N ASP A 40 1.52 7.55 -5.60
CA ASP A 40 0.84 8.78 -5.18
C ASP A 40 1.70 9.59 -4.21
N LEU A 41 2.40 8.93 -3.28
CA LEU A 41 3.33 9.56 -2.37
C LEU A 41 4.51 10.24 -3.09
N TYR A 42 5.06 9.61 -4.15
CA TYR A 42 6.07 10.24 -5.01
C TYR A 42 5.52 11.51 -5.68
N THR A 43 4.30 11.44 -6.18
CA THR A 43 3.62 12.62 -6.77
C THR A 43 3.44 13.73 -5.74
N CYS A 44 3.05 13.39 -4.53
CA CYS A 44 2.95 14.35 -3.42
C CYS A 44 4.31 15.02 -3.11
N ALA A 45 5.40 14.29 -3.19
CA ALA A 45 6.74 14.76 -2.80
C ALA A 45 7.42 15.68 -3.83
N GLU A 46 7.04 15.63 -5.12
CA GLU A 46 7.75 16.23 -6.27
C GLU A 46 8.27 17.66 -6.06
N SER A 47 7.56 18.47 -5.27
CA SER A 47 7.87 19.89 -5.12
C SER A 47 8.65 20.26 -3.85
N PHE A 48 8.76 19.35 -2.85
CA PHE A 48 9.28 19.77 -1.54
C PHE A 48 10.08 18.71 -0.76
N ALA A 49 10.05 17.44 -1.16
CA ALA A 49 10.77 16.37 -0.47
C ALA A 49 11.49 15.43 -1.44
N VAL A 50 12.50 14.73 -0.95
CA VAL A 50 13.15 13.62 -1.66
C VAL A 50 12.77 12.34 -0.94
N LEU A 51 12.09 11.41 -1.65
CA LEU A 51 11.77 10.10 -1.10
C LEU A 51 12.88 9.10 -1.40
N THR A 52 13.23 8.31 -0.41
CA THR A 52 14.15 7.18 -0.55
C THR A 52 13.43 5.91 -0.12
N ARG A 53 13.29 4.95 -1.04
CA ARG A 53 12.75 3.63 -0.71
C ARG A 53 13.74 2.84 0.12
N VAL A 54 13.24 2.15 1.15
CA VAL A 54 14.00 1.25 2.01
C VAL A 54 13.35 -0.13 2.02
N ASP A 55 14.16 -1.18 2.25
CA ASP A 55 13.69 -2.57 2.26
C ASP A 55 13.26 -3.05 3.66
N ASP A 56 13.68 -2.34 4.71
CA ASP A 56 13.30 -2.65 6.09
C ASP A 56 12.26 -1.64 6.60
N PRO A 57 11.02 -2.07 6.92
CA PRO A 57 9.99 -1.20 7.48
C PRO A 57 10.43 -0.51 8.78
N ASN A 58 11.35 -1.14 9.54
CA ASN A 58 11.87 -0.53 10.76
C ASN A 58 12.83 0.63 10.50
N SER A 59 13.34 0.81 9.29
CA SER A 59 14.19 1.95 8.92
C SER A 59 13.41 3.09 8.26
N ALA A 60 12.13 2.87 7.92
CA ALA A 60 11.28 3.85 7.25
C ALA A 60 10.74 4.92 8.21
N ASP A 61 10.61 6.15 7.69
CA ASP A 61 9.84 7.23 8.32
C ASP A 61 8.32 7.05 8.06
N ILE A 62 7.96 6.53 6.88
CA ILE A 62 6.59 6.19 6.49
C ILE A 62 6.56 4.75 6.00
N VAL A 63 5.64 3.95 6.53
CA VAL A 63 5.33 2.60 6.06
C VAL A 63 3.94 2.59 5.45
N LEU A 64 3.81 2.16 4.20
CA LEU A 64 2.52 1.98 3.51
C LEU A 64 2.12 0.51 3.53
N GLN A 65 0.91 0.21 3.99
CA GLN A 65 0.36 -1.15 4.01
C GLN A 65 -1.16 -1.17 3.89
N ILE A 66 -1.71 -2.33 3.51
CA ILE A 66 -3.14 -2.62 3.48
C ILE A 66 -3.54 -3.33 4.78
N GLY A 67 -4.67 -2.91 5.37
CA GLY A 67 -5.19 -3.47 6.62
C GLY A 67 -4.45 -3.01 7.87
N GLU A 68 -5.02 -3.34 9.00
CA GLU A 68 -4.46 -2.98 10.30
C GLU A 68 -3.29 -3.91 10.66
N PRO A 69 -2.18 -3.38 11.21
CA PRO A 69 -1.10 -4.21 11.71
C PRO A 69 -1.56 -4.96 12.97
N GLU A 70 -1.08 -6.18 13.16
CA GLU A 70 -1.36 -6.98 14.35
C GLU A 70 -0.94 -6.26 15.65
N PHE A 71 0.16 -5.53 15.59
CA PHE A 71 0.66 -4.69 16.69
C PHE A 71 1.01 -3.30 16.16
N LEU A 72 0.29 -2.29 16.62
CA LEU A 72 0.58 -0.89 16.30
C LEU A 72 1.61 -0.32 17.28
N SER A 73 2.85 -0.12 16.82
CA SER A 73 3.94 0.49 17.61
C SER A 73 4.20 1.94 17.18
N GLY A 74 3.15 2.75 17.01
CA GLY A 74 3.29 4.13 16.51
C GLY A 74 1.94 4.74 16.18
N PHE A 75 1.90 5.53 15.14
CA PHE A 75 0.72 6.22 14.66
C PHE A 75 0.29 5.66 13.30
N ALA A 76 -1.01 5.51 13.11
CA ALA A 76 -1.63 5.05 11.87
C ALA A 76 -2.55 6.15 11.31
N TYR A 77 -2.40 6.41 10.02
CA TYR A 77 -3.19 7.39 9.28
C TYR A 77 -3.83 6.68 8.11
N GLN A 78 -5.15 6.61 8.11
CA GLN A 78 -5.87 6.09 6.96
C GLN A 78 -5.73 7.07 5.79
N ILE A 79 -5.27 6.56 4.66
CA ILE A 79 -5.07 7.33 3.43
C ILE A 79 -6.06 6.93 2.34
N ASP A 80 -6.59 5.71 2.40
CA ASP A 80 -7.57 5.18 1.47
C ASP A 80 -8.25 3.93 2.06
N GLU A 81 -9.09 3.27 1.27
CA GLU A 81 -9.69 1.95 1.53
C GLU A 81 -9.43 1.02 0.36
N GLU A 82 -9.20 -0.26 0.66
CA GLU A 82 -9.00 -1.29 -0.36
C GLU A 82 -9.90 -2.49 -0.09
N GLU A 83 -10.49 -3.02 -1.15
CA GLU A 83 -11.29 -4.23 -1.08
C GLU A 83 -10.46 -5.45 -1.46
N ILE A 84 -10.42 -6.44 -0.56
CA ILE A 84 -9.75 -7.72 -0.80
C ILE A 84 -10.76 -8.73 -1.30
N LEU A 85 -10.41 -9.41 -2.39
CA LEU A 85 -11.28 -10.31 -3.13
C LEU A 85 -10.68 -11.71 -3.22
N ILE A 86 -11.54 -12.73 -3.27
CA ILE A 86 -11.20 -14.01 -3.89
C ILE A 86 -11.59 -13.91 -5.36
N VAL A 87 -10.63 -14.20 -6.22
CA VAL A 87 -10.72 -14.03 -7.67
C VAL A 87 -10.38 -15.35 -8.34
N ALA A 88 -11.10 -15.69 -9.39
CA ALA A 88 -10.84 -16.90 -10.19
C ALA A 88 -10.76 -16.54 -11.68
N HIS A 89 -10.10 -17.40 -12.46
CA HIS A 89 -10.14 -17.33 -13.92
C HIS A 89 -11.59 -17.38 -14.42
N HIS A 90 -11.92 -16.66 -15.50
CA HIS A 90 -13.32 -16.61 -16.00
C HIS A 90 -13.90 -17.96 -16.39
N GLN A 91 -13.06 -18.95 -16.76
CA GLN A 91 -13.47 -20.32 -17.10
C GLN A 91 -13.63 -21.25 -15.88
N PHE A 92 -13.20 -20.79 -14.70
CA PHE A 92 -13.38 -21.58 -13.48
C PHE A 92 -14.88 -21.81 -13.21
N PRO A 93 -15.31 -23.04 -12.87
CA PRO A 93 -16.76 -23.39 -12.82
C PRO A 93 -17.52 -22.64 -11.70
N ILE A 94 -16.85 -22.29 -10.61
CA ILE A 94 -17.47 -21.61 -9.45
C ILE A 94 -17.62 -20.12 -9.79
N GLN A 95 -18.86 -19.60 -9.67
CA GLN A 95 -19.16 -18.21 -9.97
C GLN A 95 -19.25 -17.32 -8.73
N ASN A 96 -19.79 -17.87 -7.66
CA ASN A 96 -19.92 -17.19 -6.37
C ASN A 96 -19.64 -18.21 -5.27
N LEU A 97 -19.04 -17.74 -4.19
CA LEU A 97 -18.76 -18.53 -3.00
C LEU A 97 -19.47 -17.90 -1.79
N THR A 98 -19.96 -18.74 -0.91
CA THR A 98 -20.22 -18.35 0.48
C THR A 98 -18.91 -18.37 1.28
N LEU A 99 -18.89 -17.76 2.46
CA LEU A 99 -17.72 -17.78 3.34
C LEU A 99 -17.26 -19.21 3.66
N ASP A 100 -18.20 -20.12 3.91
CA ASP A 100 -17.86 -21.52 4.26
C ASP A 100 -17.29 -22.27 3.05
N GLU A 101 -17.82 -22.03 1.84
CA GLU A 101 -17.28 -22.60 0.59
C GLU A 101 -15.88 -22.04 0.28
N ALA A 102 -15.68 -20.72 0.41
CA ALA A 102 -14.38 -20.09 0.27
C ALA A 102 -13.36 -20.72 1.23
N ARG A 103 -13.74 -20.90 2.49
CA ARG A 103 -12.92 -21.52 3.52
C ARG A 103 -12.58 -22.97 3.17
N ALA A 104 -13.57 -23.78 2.77
CA ALA A 104 -13.38 -25.16 2.37
C ALA A 104 -12.45 -25.30 1.18
N LEU A 105 -12.59 -24.45 0.17
CA LEU A 105 -11.75 -24.39 -1.01
C LEU A 105 -10.28 -24.12 -0.65
N PHE A 106 -10.01 -23.10 0.16
CA PHE A 106 -8.65 -22.75 0.58
C PHE A 106 -8.04 -23.74 1.57
N MET A 107 -8.85 -24.50 2.29
CA MET A 107 -8.41 -25.64 3.10
C MET A 107 -8.12 -26.91 2.25
N GLY A 108 -8.45 -26.90 0.95
CA GLY A 108 -8.31 -28.06 0.06
C GLY A 108 -9.33 -29.17 0.32
N LEU A 109 -10.51 -28.83 0.84
CA LEU A 109 -11.58 -29.76 1.20
C LEU A 109 -12.70 -29.82 0.15
N ASP A 110 -12.66 -28.96 -0.88
CA ASP A 110 -13.71 -28.82 -1.90
C ASP A 110 -13.24 -29.45 -3.24
N ASP A 111 -12.94 -28.65 -4.23
CA ASP A 111 -12.56 -29.11 -5.57
C ASP A 111 -11.08 -29.48 -5.64
N PRO A 112 -10.72 -30.76 -5.80
CA PRO A 112 -9.31 -31.17 -5.88
C PRO A 112 -8.62 -30.73 -7.19
N SER A 113 -9.36 -30.25 -8.19
CA SER A 113 -8.80 -29.72 -9.44
C SER A 113 -8.45 -28.24 -9.35
N ALA A 114 -8.94 -27.54 -8.33
CA ALA A 114 -8.66 -26.12 -8.12
C ALA A 114 -7.20 -25.91 -7.73
N GLN A 115 -6.53 -25.00 -8.41
CA GLN A 115 -5.21 -24.51 -8.04
C GLN A 115 -5.37 -23.28 -7.14
N VAL A 116 -5.26 -23.49 -5.84
CA VAL A 116 -5.38 -22.42 -4.83
C VAL A 116 -4.07 -21.67 -4.74
N TRP A 117 -4.14 -20.35 -4.87
CA TRP A 117 -3.02 -19.44 -4.77
C TRP A 117 -3.19 -18.48 -3.59
N VAL A 118 -2.13 -18.31 -2.81
CA VAL A 118 -2.07 -17.46 -1.62
C VAL A 118 -0.80 -16.61 -1.63
N TYR A 119 -0.64 -15.72 -0.68
CA TYR A 119 0.62 -15.03 -0.44
C TYR A 119 1.38 -15.67 0.73
N ALA A 120 2.61 -15.23 0.94
CA ALA A 120 3.35 -15.55 2.15
C ALA A 120 2.59 -15.04 3.38
N SER A 121 2.70 -15.74 4.50
CA SER A 121 1.91 -15.45 5.72
C SER A 121 2.18 -14.08 6.36
N ASP A 122 3.30 -13.46 6.02
CA ASP A 122 3.68 -12.11 6.47
C ASP A 122 3.15 -10.99 5.56
N ALA A 123 2.65 -11.32 4.36
CA ALA A 123 2.03 -10.35 3.46
C ALA A 123 0.74 -9.79 4.06
N ASP A 124 0.53 -8.48 3.91
CA ASP A 124 -0.63 -7.77 4.46
C ASP A 124 -1.96 -8.30 3.91
N VAL A 125 -2.06 -8.52 2.60
CA VAL A 125 -3.26 -9.12 1.96
C VAL A 125 -3.55 -10.52 2.50
N GLN A 126 -2.50 -11.34 2.76
CA GLN A 126 -2.68 -12.67 3.36
C GLN A 126 -3.23 -12.56 4.79
N LYS A 127 -2.73 -11.63 5.58
CA LYS A 127 -3.21 -11.40 6.95
C LYS A 127 -4.68 -11.00 6.97
N VAL A 128 -5.11 -10.13 6.05
CA VAL A 128 -6.53 -9.78 5.90
C VAL A 128 -7.36 -11.02 5.55
N PHE A 129 -6.92 -11.81 4.59
CA PHE A 129 -7.60 -13.06 4.22
C PHE A 129 -7.66 -14.04 5.41
N ASP A 130 -6.57 -14.24 6.12
CA ASP A 130 -6.51 -15.16 7.28
C ASP A 130 -7.45 -14.69 8.40
N GLN A 131 -7.56 -13.38 8.61
CA GLN A 131 -8.43 -12.79 9.62
C GLN A 131 -9.93 -12.99 9.29
N PHE A 132 -10.34 -12.69 8.06
CA PHE A 132 -11.75 -12.61 7.69
C PHE A 132 -12.31 -13.91 7.09
N VAL A 133 -11.47 -14.75 6.48
CA VAL A 133 -11.88 -16.01 5.86
C VAL A 133 -11.44 -17.20 6.71
N MET A 134 -10.15 -17.30 7.01
CA MET A 134 -9.63 -18.50 7.68
C MET A 134 -9.93 -18.55 9.18
N GLU A 135 -9.99 -17.41 9.87
CA GLU A 135 -10.32 -17.31 11.30
C GLU A 135 -9.52 -18.31 12.17
N GLY A 136 -8.19 -18.34 11.96
CA GLY A 136 -7.27 -19.21 12.66
C GLY A 136 -7.13 -20.63 12.11
N ARG A 137 -7.81 -20.96 11.02
CA ARG A 137 -7.60 -22.22 10.30
C ARG A 137 -6.42 -22.08 9.33
N SER A 138 -5.80 -23.21 8.98
CA SER A 138 -4.67 -23.21 8.05
C SER A 138 -5.13 -23.40 6.61
N VAL A 139 -4.52 -22.67 5.70
CA VAL A 139 -4.60 -22.92 4.27
C VAL A 139 -3.98 -24.30 3.96
N SER A 140 -4.47 -24.95 2.89
CA SER A 140 -3.92 -26.22 2.41
C SER A 140 -2.42 -26.14 2.17
N SER A 141 -1.68 -27.15 2.58
CA SER A 141 -0.23 -27.25 2.30
C SER A 141 0.09 -27.44 0.82
N SER A 142 -0.91 -27.72 -0.02
CA SER A 142 -0.78 -27.83 -1.48
C SER A 142 -1.03 -26.48 -2.19
N ALA A 143 -1.37 -25.42 -1.48
CA ALA A 143 -1.55 -24.11 -2.07
C ALA A 143 -0.23 -23.56 -2.63
N PHE A 144 -0.31 -22.90 -3.78
CA PHE A 144 0.80 -22.21 -4.39
C PHE A 144 0.97 -20.82 -3.76
N VAL A 145 2.21 -20.30 -3.78
CA VAL A 145 2.50 -18.99 -3.18
C VAL A 145 2.90 -18.01 -4.26
N ALA A 146 2.17 -16.92 -4.37
CA ALA A 146 2.54 -15.76 -5.20
C ALA A 146 3.37 -14.77 -4.37
N VAL A 147 4.39 -14.17 -5.00
CA VAL A 147 5.29 -13.24 -4.31
C VAL A 147 4.72 -11.82 -4.21
N ASN A 148 3.76 -11.47 -5.08
CA ASN A 148 3.12 -10.17 -5.12
C ASN A 148 1.79 -10.21 -5.90
N PRO A 149 0.96 -9.13 -5.85
CA PRO A 149 -0.31 -9.08 -6.57
C PRO A 149 -0.18 -9.17 -8.09
N GLN A 150 0.93 -8.71 -8.67
CA GLN A 150 1.17 -8.81 -10.10
C GLN A 150 1.28 -10.28 -10.54
N GLN A 151 2.12 -11.08 -9.88
CA GLN A 151 2.23 -12.52 -10.18
C GLN A 151 0.91 -13.24 -9.94
N MET A 152 0.18 -12.91 -8.87
CA MET A 152 -1.14 -13.46 -8.62
C MET A 152 -2.09 -13.17 -9.79
N SER A 153 -2.16 -11.92 -10.23
CA SER A 153 -2.98 -11.52 -11.38
C SER A 153 -2.59 -12.26 -12.66
N GLU A 154 -1.28 -12.41 -12.95
CA GLU A 154 -0.78 -13.14 -14.11
C GLU A 154 -1.23 -14.60 -14.11
N VAL A 155 -1.08 -15.30 -12.99
CA VAL A 155 -1.49 -16.69 -12.84
C VAL A 155 -3.01 -16.85 -13.02
N LEU A 156 -3.80 -16.00 -12.35
CA LEU A 156 -5.26 -16.03 -12.44
C LEU A 156 -5.77 -15.73 -13.86
N ASN A 157 -5.00 -15.06 -14.69
CA ASN A 157 -5.32 -14.82 -16.10
C ASN A 157 -4.90 -15.97 -17.03
N THR A 158 -3.95 -16.80 -16.64
CA THR A 158 -3.38 -17.84 -17.52
C THR A 158 -3.86 -19.25 -17.20
N GLU A 159 -4.14 -19.53 -15.93
CA GLU A 159 -4.48 -20.88 -15.45
C GLU A 159 -5.99 -21.00 -15.22
N ALA A 160 -6.68 -21.74 -16.10
CA ALA A 160 -8.14 -21.84 -16.11
C ALA A 160 -8.76 -22.41 -14.81
N ASN A 161 -7.99 -23.13 -14.01
CA ASN A 161 -8.42 -23.69 -12.73
C ASN A 161 -7.81 -22.98 -11.50
N ALA A 162 -7.21 -21.80 -11.72
CA ALA A 162 -6.64 -21.00 -10.64
C ALA A 162 -7.70 -20.18 -9.91
N VAL A 163 -7.56 -20.12 -8.59
CA VAL A 163 -8.28 -19.25 -7.68
C VAL A 163 -7.30 -18.67 -6.67
N GLY A 164 -7.42 -17.39 -6.36
CA GLY A 164 -6.48 -16.72 -5.47
C GLY A 164 -7.05 -15.44 -4.87
N ILE A 165 -6.21 -14.71 -4.17
CA ILE A 165 -6.57 -13.51 -3.42
C ILE A 165 -5.99 -12.30 -4.13
N LEU A 166 -6.80 -11.28 -4.42
CA LEU A 166 -6.33 -10.02 -5.00
C LEU A 166 -6.94 -8.80 -4.31
N PRO A 167 -6.15 -7.73 -4.12
CA PRO A 167 -6.71 -6.39 -3.95
C PRO A 167 -7.48 -5.99 -5.21
N ARG A 168 -8.60 -5.29 -5.07
CA ARG A 168 -9.46 -4.89 -6.20
C ARG A 168 -8.70 -4.07 -7.25
N HIS A 169 -7.81 -3.18 -6.84
CA HIS A 169 -7.00 -2.38 -7.78
C HIS A 169 -6.09 -3.23 -8.69
N SER A 170 -5.73 -4.44 -8.26
CA SER A 170 -4.89 -5.38 -9.03
C SER A 170 -5.70 -6.33 -9.92
N MET A 171 -7.03 -6.27 -9.85
CA MET A 171 -7.89 -7.09 -10.68
C MET A 171 -7.89 -6.58 -12.12
N ALA A 172 -7.40 -7.40 -13.05
CA ALA A 172 -7.32 -7.05 -14.47
C ALA A 172 -7.42 -8.29 -15.34
N GLY A 173 -7.85 -8.10 -16.61
CA GLY A 173 -7.92 -9.17 -17.61
C GLY A 173 -9.13 -10.08 -17.48
N ASP A 174 -8.93 -11.38 -17.77
CA ASP A 174 -9.99 -12.40 -17.87
C ASP A 174 -10.29 -13.11 -16.54
N VAL A 175 -10.33 -12.35 -15.46
CA VAL A 175 -10.64 -12.85 -14.12
C VAL A 175 -11.99 -12.32 -13.64
N ARG A 176 -12.57 -12.99 -12.67
CA ARG A 176 -13.77 -12.53 -11.99
C ARG A 176 -13.68 -12.67 -10.49
N GLU A 177 -14.33 -11.77 -9.80
CA GLU A 177 -14.61 -11.88 -8.38
C GLU A 177 -15.56 -13.06 -8.15
N VAL A 178 -15.23 -13.89 -7.15
CA VAL A 178 -16.10 -14.99 -6.69
C VAL A 178 -16.50 -14.82 -5.23
N PHE A 179 -15.79 -13.97 -4.47
CA PHE A 179 -16.13 -13.61 -3.11
C PHE A 179 -15.44 -12.29 -2.70
N SER A 180 -16.17 -11.38 -2.05
CA SER A 180 -15.60 -10.19 -1.40
C SER A 180 -15.21 -10.56 0.03
N VAL A 181 -13.93 -10.44 0.37
CA VAL A 181 -13.39 -10.80 1.69
C VAL A 181 -13.68 -9.70 2.70
N ALA A 182 -13.19 -8.51 2.46
CA ALA A 182 -13.36 -7.34 3.32
C ALA A 182 -12.95 -6.06 2.60
N ILE A 183 -13.52 -4.92 3.03
CA ILE A 183 -12.97 -3.59 2.75
C ILE A 183 -12.14 -3.21 3.99
N VAL A 184 -10.89 -2.86 3.77
CA VAL A 184 -9.93 -2.56 4.84
C VAL A 184 -9.22 -1.24 4.58
N PRO A 185 -8.74 -0.53 5.62
CA PRO A 185 -8.02 0.71 5.44
C PRO A 185 -6.67 0.48 4.75
N VAL A 186 -6.27 1.43 3.93
CA VAL A 186 -4.88 1.60 3.52
C VAL A 186 -4.24 2.60 4.45
N LEU A 187 -3.13 2.23 5.04
CA LEU A 187 -2.52 2.96 6.14
C LEU A 187 -1.13 3.49 5.78
N ALA A 188 -0.89 4.75 6.17
CA ALA A 188 0.45 5.29 6.35
C ALA A 188 0.81 5.23 7.85
N LEU A 189 1.82 4.43 8.18
CA LEU A 189 2.27 4.23 9.57
C LEU A 189 3.55 5.03 9.82
N THR A 190 3.67 5.60 11.02
CA THR A 190 4.88 6.30 11.49
C THR A 190 5.22 5.89 12.91
N LYS A 191 6.51 5.90 13.27
CA LYS A 191 6.98 5.54 14.62
C LYS A 191 6.67 6.60 15.68
N SER A 192 6.65 7.85 15.25
CA SER A 192 6.36 9.01 16.10
C SER A 192 5.30 9.89 15.42
N GLU A 193 4.68 10.78 16.16
CA GLU A 193 3.76 11.75 15.59
C GLU A 193 4.44 12.52 14.45
N PRO A 194 3.88 12.52 13.23
CA PRO A 194 4.51 13.09 12.06
C PRO A 194 4.61 14.60 12.16
N GLN A 195 5.78 15.13 11.82
CA GLN A 195 6.07 16.55 11.81
C GLN A 195 6.69 16.97 10.47
N GLY A 196 6.65 18.27 10.16
CA GLY A 196 7.30 18.82 8.98
C GLY A 196 6.88 18.14 7.69
N MET A 197 7.85 17.63 6.93
CA MET A 197 7.62 17.00 5.62
C MET A 197 6.80 15.72 5.70
N VAL A 198 7.03 14.87 6.71
CA VAL A 198 6.26 13.62 6.88
C VAL A 198 4.78 13.93 7.07
N ASN A 199 4.43 14.93 7.89
CA ASN A 199 3.05 15.35 8.09
C ASN A 199 2.43 15.92 6.79
N GLN A 200 3.18 16.67 6.00
CA GLN A 200 2.70 17.20 4.71
C GLN A 200 2.44 16.09 3.70
N LEU A 201 3.32 15.08 3.64
CA LEU A 201 3.17 13.93 2.75
C LEU A 201 1.93 13.11 3.11
N ILE A 202 1.73 12.78 4.39
CA ILE A 202 0.54 12.06 4.86
C ILE A 202 -0.73 12.87 4.58
N GLY A 203 -0.73 14.17 4.89
CA GLY A 203 -1.88 15.04 4.59
C GLY A 203 -2.17 15.21 3.09
N CYS A 204 -1.17 15.01 2.22
CA CYS A 204 -1.39 14.97 0.77
C CYS A 204 -2.08 13.66 0.33
N LEU A 205 -1.73 12.52 0.93
CA LEU A 205 -2.37 11.23 0.63
C LEU A 205 -3.82 11.14 1.14
N GLN A 206 -4.19 11.89 2.17
CA GLN A 206 -5.53 11.88 2.78
C GLN A 206 -6.57 12.77 2.06
N LYS A 207 -6.40 13.04 0.77
CA LYS A 207 -7.26 13.96 -0.02
C LYS A 207 -8.57 13.35 -0.45
#